data_d540db657c4b91c44029de80440c6083
#
_entry.id   d540db657c4b91c44029de80440c6083
#
_cell.length_a   1.000
_cell.length_b   1.000
_cell.length_c   1.000
_cell.angle_alpha   90.00
_cell.angle_beta   90.00
_cell.angle_gamma   90.00
#
_symmetry.space_group_name_H-M   'P 1'
#
loop_
_entity.id
_entity.type
_entity.pdbx_description
1 polymer ?
#
loop_
_entity_poly.entity_id
_entity_poly.type
_entity_poly.pdbx_seq_one_letter_code
_entity_poly.pdbx_strand_id
1 'polypeptide(L)'
;MGIYLNPGSAMFQKSLKSKIYVDKSGLLAILNELVDTEQRYVCVSRPRRFGKSMAANMLAAYYGSSEDASALFESLEISQCTGYRDHLNQYDVLKINMQDFLSESQSIEEMLAHLTACLIRDLKNGFPQIDFSYAKSLVSVMREVFAQTGRSFIILIDEWDCLFREYESNKEAQKQYLDFLRVWFVFLQDI
;
A
#
# COMPACT_ATOMS: atom_id res chain seq x y z
N MET A 1 2.36 2.34 -14.16
CA MET A 1 3.26 2.08 -13.01
C MET A 1 3.70 3.42 -12.45
N GLY A 2 3.46 3.65 -11.19
CA GLY A 2 3.81 4.88 -10.47
C GLY A 2 4.89 4.64 -9.42
N ILE A 3 5.24 5.68 -8.68
CA ILE A 3 6.19 5.57 -7.55
C ILE A 3 5.48 4.92 -6.36
N TYR A 4 4.25 5.34 -6.07
CA TYR A 4 3.42 4.85 -4.97
C TYR A 4 2.29 3.96 -5.47
N LEU A 5 1.69 4.32 -6.62
CA LEU A 5 0.61 3.58 -7.25
C LEU A 5 1.19 2.43 -8.07
N ASN A 6 0.80 1.22 -7.73
CA ASN A 6 1.20 0.00 -8.44
C ASN A 6 2.71 0.00 -8.77
N PRO A 7 3.61 0.02 -7.77
CA PRO A 7 5.05 0.22 -7.98
C PRO A 7 5.73 -0.93 -8.74
N GLY A 8 4.97 -1.98 -9.06
CA GLY A 8 5.43 -3.15 -9.79
C GLY A 8 6.22 -4.13 -8.94
N SER A 9 6.78 -5.14 -9.60
CA SER A 9 7.41 -6.29 -8.95
C SER A 9 8.92 -6.22 -8.82
N ALA A 10 9.59 -5.21 -9.37
CA ALA A 10 11.05 -5.15 -9.46
C ALA A 10 11.78 -5.35 -8.12
N MET A 11 11.25 -4.77 -7.03
CA MET A 11 11.83 -4.91 -5.69
C MET A 11 11.64 -6.33 -5.14
N PHE A 12 10.51 -6.96 -5.43
CA PHE A 12 10.27 -8.35 -5.05
C PHE A 12 11.14 -9.31 -5.87
N GLN A 13 11.26 -9.11 -7.18
CA GLN A 13 12.18 -9.87 -8.04
C GLN A 13 13.62 -9.81 -7.52
N LYS A 14 14.08 -8.63 -7.08
CA LYS A 14 15.40 -8.48 -6.46
C LYS A 14 15.54 -9.31 -5.19
N SER A 15 14.48 -9.41 -4.39
CA SER A 15 14.46 -10.24 -3.18
C SER A 15 14.55 -11.73 -3.52
N LEU A 16 13.79 -12.19 -4.50
CA LEU A 16 13.83 -13.58 -4.98
C LEU A 16 15.20 -14.00 -5.52
N LYS A 17 15.94 -13.08 -6.15
CA LYS A 17 17.30 -13.32 -6.66
C LYS A 17 18.38 -13.33 -5.57
N SER A 18 18.03 -13.04 -4.32
CA SER A 18 18.99 -13.04 -3.21
C SER A 18 19.51 -14.46 -2.95
N LYS A 19 20.79 -14.57 -2.61
CA LYS A 19 21.46 -15.86 -2.32
C LYS A 19 20.73 -16.68 -1.24
N ILE A 20 20.10 -15.98 -0.30
CA ILE A 20 19.23 -16.57 0.73
C ILE A 20 17.90 -15.83 0.63
N TYR A 21 16.87 -16.54 0.25
CA TYR A 21 15.48 -16.06 0.28
C TYR A 21 14.67 -17.03 1.15
N VAL A 22 13.89 -16.48 2.08
CA VAL A 22 12.93 -17.24 2.88
C VAL A 22 11.55 -16.94 2.35
N ASP A 23 10.86 -17.94 1.85
CA ASP A 23 9.50 -17.80 1.37
C ASP A 23 8.56 -17.44 2.55
N LYS A 24 7.83 -16.36 2.39
CA LYS A 24 6.81 -15.87 3.31
C LYS A 24 5.47 -15.65 2.60
N SER A 25 5.33 -16.24 1.42
CA SER A 25 4.12 -16.05 0.61
C SER A 25 2.88 -16.70 1.23
N GLY A 26 3.04 -17.58 2.20
CA GLY A 26 1.93 -18.04 3.05
C GLY A 26 1.18 -16.91 3.77
N LEU A 27 1.82 -15.73 3.98
CA LEU A 27 1.12 -14.53 4.46
C LEU A 27 0.01 -14.10 3.51
N LEU A 28 0.19 -14.24 2.20
CA LEU A 28 -0.82 -13.90 1.20
C LEU A 28 -2.09 -14.74 1.36
N ALA A 29 -1.97 -16.02 1.68
CA ALA A 29 -3.13 -16.88 1.91
C ALA A 29 -4.00 -16.35 3.06
N ILE A 30 -3.36 -15.93 4.16
CA ILE A 30 -4.06 -15.33 5.31
C ILE A 30 -4.71 -14.01 4.93
N LEU A 31 -4.01 -13.15 4.17
CA LEU A 31 -4.53 -11.85 3.78
C LEU A 31 -5.66 -11.96 2.75
N ASN A 32 -5.60 -12.91 1.82
CA ASN A 32 -6.66 -13.16 0.85
C ASN A 32 -8.01 -13.49 1.53
N GLU A 33 -7.97 -14.18 2.67
CA GLU A 33 -9.19 -14.46 3.45
C GLU A 33 -9.79 -13.21 4.11
N LEU A 34 -8.99 -12.13 4.24
CA LEU A 34 -9.40 -10.91 4.96
C LEU A 34 -9.76 -9.76 4.02
N VAL A 35 -9.24 -9.73 2.79
CA VAL A 35 -9.34 -8.57 1.89
C VAL A 35 -10.78 -8.16 1.72
N ASP A 36 -11.75 -8.79 1.39
CA ASP A 36 -13.11 -8.31 1.19
C ASP A 36 -14.02 -8.52 2.42
N THR A 37 -13.43 -8.43 3.63
CA THR A 37 -14.15 -8.62 4.90
C THR A 37 -14.02 -7.40 5.81
N GLU A 38 -14.81 -7.35 6.88
CA GLU A 38 -14.68 -6.34 7.94
C GLU A 38 -13.32 -6.41 8.68
N GLN A 39 -12.57 -7.51 8.54
CA GLN A 39 -11.26 -7.73 9.18
C GLN A 39 -10.08 -7.31 8.28
N ARG A 40 -10.33 -6.58 7.20
CA ARG A 40 -9.33 -6.12 6.20
C ARG A 40 -8.22 -5.21 6.73
N TYR A 41 -8.35 -4.67 7.93
CA TYR A 41 -7.33 -3.82 8.55
C TYR A 41 -6.32 -4.66 9.31
N VAL A 42 -5.17 -4.90 8.69
CA VAL A 42 -4.15 -5.78 9.24
C VAL A 42 -2.90 -5.00 9.64
N CYS A 43 -2.46 -5.16 10.89
CA CYS A 43 -1.20 -4.62 11.39
C CYS A 43 -0.18 -5.73 11.58
N VAL A 44 0.94 -5.66 10.87
CA VAL A 44 2.05 -6.61 11.00
C VAL A 44 3.14 -6.01 11.89
N SER A 45 3.19 -6.47 13.16
CA SER A 45 4.24 -6.08 14.09
C SER A 45 5.36 -7.12 14.11
N ARG A 46 6.57 -6.72 13.76
CA ARG A 46 7.79 -7.52 13.84
C ARG A 46 8.99 -6.62 14.14
N PRO A 47 10.02 -7.11 14.82
CA PRO A 47 11.24 -6.35 15.06
C PRO A 47 11.87 -5.84 13.75
N ARG A 48 12.74 -4.86 13.84
CA ARG A 48 13.55 -4.39 12.69
C ARG A 48 14.34 -5.56 12.11
N ARG A 49 14.57 -5.54 10.78
CA ARG A 49 15.32 -6.56 10.02
C ARG A 49 14.64 -7.92 9.87
N PHE A 50 13.39 -8.05 10.28
CA PHE A 50 12.59 -9.30 10.07
C PHE A 50 11.86 -9.34 8.72
N GLY A 51 12.20 -8.48 7.78
CA GLY A 51 11.73 -8.53 6.40
C GLY A 51 10.35 -7.92 6.16
N LYS A 52 9.88 -6.97 7.00
CA LYS A 52 8.59 -6.26 6.78
C LYS A 52 8.53 -5.59 5.41
N SER A 53 9.55 -4.81 5.03
CA SER A 53 9.59 -4.14 3.73
C SER A 53 9.67 -5.13 2.56
N MET A 54 10.33 -6.30 2.74
CA MET A 54 10.30 -7.38 1.74
C MET A 54 8.89 -7.95 1.59
N ALA A 55 8.17 -8.16 2.69
CA ALA A 55 6.77 -8.57 2.65
C ALA A 55 5.91 -7.52 1.95
N ALA A 56 6.06 -6.23 2.26
CA ALA A 56 5.34 -5.16 1.58
C ALA A 56 5.64 -5.13 0.07
N ASN A 57 6.88 -5.42 -0.36
CA ASN A 57 7.22 -5.54 -1.78
C ASN A 57 6.55 -6.76 -2.44
N MET A 58 6.49 -7.89 -1.72
CA MET A 58 5.79 -9.09 -2.17
C MET A 58 4.29 -8.83 -2.33
N LEU A 59 3.66 -8.19 -1.33
CA LEU A 59 2.25 -7.82 -1.38
C LEU A 59 1.95 -6.88 -2.56
N ALA A 60 2.79 -5.86 -2.77
CA ALA A 60 2.63 -4.93 -3.89
C ALA A 60 2.74 -5.64 -5.26
N ALA A 61 3.66 -6.59 -5.39
CA ALA A 61 3.81 -7.38 -6.61
C ALA A 61 2.63 -8.34 -6.85
N TYR A 62 2.10 -8.93 -5.77
CA TYR A 62 1.01 -9.90 -5.87
C TYR A 62 -0.33 -9.24 -6.19
N TYR A 63 -0.68 -8.20 -5.44
CA TYR A 63 -1.99 -7.56 -5.60
C TYR A 63 -2.04 -6.55 -6.76
N GLY A 64 -0.91 -5.91 -7.09
CA GLY A 64 -0.87 -4.78 -8.03
C GLY A 64 -1.23 -5.14 -9.46
N SER A 65 -2.12 -4.33 -10.06
CA SER A 65 -2.70 -4.55 -11.40
C SER A 65 -1.83 -4.05 -12.56
N SER A 66 -0.64 -3.50 -12.30
CA SER A 66 0.16 -2.84 -13.35
C SER A 66 0.91 -3.79 -14.29
N GLU A 67 1.11 -5.02 -13.89
CA GLU A 67 1.83 -6.05 -14.66
C GLU A 67 1.40 -7.45 -14.22
N ASP A 68 1.59 -8.44 -15.09
CA ASP A 68 1.39 -9.85 -14.72
C ASP A 68 2.62 -10.35 -13.94
N ALA A 69 2.43 -10.58 -12.65
CA ALA A 69 3.46 -11.10 -11.76
C ALA A 69 3.34 -12.61 -11.50
N SER A 70 2.47 -13.33 -12.20
CA SER A 70 2.16 -14.75 -11.95
C SER A 70 3.39 -15.63 -11.89
N ALA A 71 4.32 -15.45 -12.83
CA ALA A 71 5.56 -16.23 -12.91
C ALA A 71 6.46 -16.10 -11.66
N LEU A 72 6.33 -15.01 -10.89
CA LEU A 72 7.13 -14.80 -9.67
C LEU A 72 6.62 -15.64 -8.50
N PHE A 73 5.37 -16.06 -8.54
CA PHE A 73 4.70 -16.76 -7.45
C PHE A 73 4.51 -18.25 -7.71
N GLU A 74 4.69 -18.74 -8.94
CA GLU A 74 4.47 -20.15 -9.33
C GLU A 74 5.25 -21.16 -8.48
N SER A 75 6.46 -20.81 -8.06
CA SER A 75 7.32 -21.67 -7.23
C SER A 75 7.19 -21.44 -5.73
N LEU A 76 6.34 -20.51 -5.30
CA LEU A 76 6.18 -20.13 -3.91
C LEU A 76 4.99 -20.86 -3.27
N GLU A 77 4.97 -20.90 -1.92
CA GLU A 77 3.94 -21.58 -1.12
C GLU A 77 2.53 -21.15 -1.50
N ILE A 78 2.30 -19.87 -1.76
CA ILE A 78 0.98 -19.33 -2.12
C ILE A 78 0.38 -19.98 -3.37
N SER A 79 1.19 -20.43 -4.32
CA SER A 79 0.70 -21.06 -5.55
C SER A 79 -0.07 -22.35 -5.31
N GLN A 80 0.14 -22.97 -4.15
CA GLN A 80 -0.55 -24.20 -3.71
C GLN A 80 -1.85 -23.92 -2.96
N CYS A 81 -2.14 -22.64 -2.63
CA CYS A 81 -3.31 -22.26 -1.86
C CYS A 81 -4.53 -22.08 -2.75
N THR A 82 -5.69 -22.47 -2.25
CA THR A 82 -6.97 -22.21 -2.91
C THR A 82 -7.20 -20.70 -3.02
N GLY A 83 -7.74 -20.24 -4.16
CA GLY A 83 -7.99 -18.81 -4.39
C GLY A 83 -6.75 -17.99 -4.75
N TYR A 84 -5.58 -18.61 -4.90
CA TYR A 84 -4.33 -17.92 -5.27
C TYR A 84 -4.51 -16.96 -6.46
N ARG A 85 -5.20 -17.36 -7.51
CA ARG A 85 -5.37 -16.54 -8.71
C ARG A 85 -6.47 -15.51 -8.61
N ASP A 86 -7.37 -15.62 -7.64
CA ASP A 86 -8.53 -14.74 -7.51
C ASP A 86 -8.15 -13.33 -7.09
N HIS A 87 -7.02 -13.20 -6.39
CA HIS A 87 -6.49 -11.92 -5.90
C HIS A 87 -5.23 -11.45 -6.63
N LEU A 88 -4.61 -12.31 -7.43
CA LEU A 88 -3.36 -12.02 -8.13
C LEU A 88 -3.57 -10.93 -9.19
N ASN A 89 -2.91 -9.78 -9.04
CA ASN A 89 -2.95 -8.63 -9.93
C ASN A 89 -4.36 -8.02 -10.14
N GLN A 90 -5.22 -8.09 -9.11
CA GLN A 90 -6.61 -7.64 -9.19
C GLN A 90 -6.85 -6.24 -8.60
N TYR A 91 -5.89 -5.64 -7.90
CA TYR A 91 -6.09 -4.42 -7.10
C TYR A 91 -5.22 -3.27 -7.57
N ASP A 92 -5.64 -2.04 -7.25
CA ASP A 92 -4.79 -0.87 -7.36
C ASP A 92 -4.07 -0.66 -6.01
N VAL A 93 -2.76 -0.90 -5.98
CA VAL A 93 -1.96 -0.86 -4.74
C VAL A 93 -1.32 0.51 -4.54
N LEU A 94 -1.58 1.12 -3.40
CA LEU A 94 -0.80 2.27 -2.91
C LEU A 94 0.21 1.77 -1.87
N LYS A 95 1.50 1.89 -2.18
CA LYS A 95 2.58 1.52 -1.27
C LYS A 95 3.35 2.75 -0.82
N ILE A 96 3.37 2.98 0.49
CA ILE A 96 3.88 4.18 1.13
C ILE A 96 4.90 3.78 2.20
N ASN A 97 6.04 4.46 2.26
CA ASN A 97 6.95 4.44 3.39
C ASN A 97 6.84 5.79 4.12
N MET A 98 6.28 5.79 5.32
CA MET A 98 6.04 7.03 6.07
C MET A 98 7.33 7.70 6.54
N GLN A 99 8.39 6.93 6.79
CA GLN A 99 9.68 7.48 7.21
C GLN A 99 10.31 8.38 6.12
N ASP A 100 10.09 8.08 4.85
CA ASP A 100 10.64 8.89 3.75
C ASP A 100 10.04 10.29 3.79
N PHE A 101 8.72 10.40 3.90
CA PHE A 101 8.01 11.69 4.00
C PHE A 101 8.37 12.45 5.28
N LEU A 102 8.50 11.75 6.40
CA LEU A 102 8.89 12.36 7.67
C LEU A 102 10.29 12.98 7.59
N SER A 103 11.23 12.30 6.94
CA SER A 103 12.61 12.77 6.82
C SER A 103 12.77 13.97 5.89
N GLU A 104 11.81 14.21 4.99
CA GLU A 104 11.81 15.30 4.01
C GLU A 104 11.01 16.53 4.47
N SER A 105 10.37 16.49 5.65
CA SER A 105 9.45 17.52 6.13
C SER A 105 9.90 18.11 7.46
N GLN A 106 9.59 19.39 7.69
CA GLN A 106 9.92 20.10 8.93
C GLN A 106 8.77 20.07 9.95
N SER A 107 7.56 19.77 9.53
CA SER A 107 6.38 19.63 10.39
C SER A 107 5.47 18.49 9.92
N ILE A 108 4.54 18.10 10.78
CA ILE A 108 3.53 17.09 10.46
C ILE A 108 2.61 17.59 9.34
N GLU A 109 2.19 18.83 9.39
CA GLU A 109 1.33 19.45 8.38
C GLU A 109 2.00 19.41 7.00
N GLU A 110 3.29 19.75 6.94
CA GLU A 110 4.07 19.68 5.71
C GLU A 110 4.19 18.24 5.20
N MET A 111 4.49 17.30 6.08
CA MET A 111 4.57 15.86 5.76
C MET A 111 3.26 15.35 5.15
N LEU A 112 2.13 15.61 5.79
CA LEU A 112 0.82 15.14 5.33
C LEU A 112 0.39 15.82 4.03
N ALA A 113 0.69 17.11 3.87
CA ALA A 113 0.43 17.83 2.63
C ALA A 113 1.29 17.30 1.48
N HIS A 114 2.59 17.06 1.72
CA HIS A 114 3.51 16.50 0.72
C HIS A 114 3.08 15.08 0.32
N LEU A 115 2.81 14.21 1.26
CA LEU A 115 2.30 12.86 1.03
C LEU A 115 1.02 12.90 0.15
N THR A 116 0.05 13.72 0.55
CA THR A 116 -1.21 13.87 -0.18
C THR A 116 -0.98 14.33 -1.63
N ALA A 117 -0.14 15.35 -1.83
CA ALA A 117 0.17 15.88 -3.15
C ALA A 117 0.86 14.82 -4.04
N CYS A 118 1.81 14.06 -3.48
CA CYS A 118 2.50 12.99 -4.19
C CYS A 118 1.55 11.87 -4.62
N LEU A 119 0.65 11.44 -3.74
CA LEU A 119 -0.31 10.38 -4.06
C LEU A 119 -1.34 10.84 -5.09
N ILE A 120 -1.87 12.07 -4.97
CA ILE A 120 -2.80 12.63 -5.97
C ILE A 120 -2.13 12.71 -7.34
N ARG A 121 -0.89 13.21 -7.40
CA ARG A 121 -0.12 13.28 -8.65
C ARG A 121 0.06 11.91 -9.27
N ASP A 122 0.43 10.92 -8.48
CA ASP A 122 0.71 9.55 -8.95
C ASP A 122 -0.56 8.87 -9.47
N LEU A 123 -1.69 9.03 -8.75
CA LEU A 123 -3.00 8.56 -9.19
C LEU A 123 -3.43 9.20 -10.51
N LYS A 124 -3.35 10.54 -10.63
CA LYS A 124 -3.72 11.24 -11.86
C LYS A 124 -2.85 10.82 -13.05
N ASN A 125 -1.56 10.62 -12.83
CA ASN A 125 -0.64 10.15 -13.87
C ASN A 125 -0.91 8.69 -14.26
N GLY A 126 -1.32 7.86 -13.31
CA GLY A 126 -1.64 6.46 -13.55
C GLY A 126 -2.94 6.24 -14.32
N PHE A 127 -3.86 7.21 -14.23
CA PHE A 127 -5.18 7.15 -14.87
C PHE A 127 -5.48 8.43 -15.69
N PRO A 128 -4.67 8.73 -16.72
CA PRO A 128 -4.81 9.99 -17.48
C PRO A 128 -6.14 10.11 -18.24
N GLN A 129 -6.87 9.02 -18.42
CA GLN A 129 -8.17 8.98 -19.07
C GLN A 129 -9.33 9.42 -18.16
N ILE A 130 -9.10 9.53 -16.84
CA ILE A 130 -10.14 9.91 -15.87
C ILE A 130 -10.18 11.43 -15.73
N ASP A 131 -11.37 12.01 -15.75
CA ASP A 131 -11.57 13.42 -15.44
C ASP A 131 -11.60 13.64 -13.93
N PHE A 132 -10.59 14.32 -13.40
CA PHE A 132 -10.46 14.68 -12.00
C PHE A 132 -10.84 16.12 -11.69
N SER A 133 -11.59 16.80 -12.57
CA SER A 133 -11.91 18.24 -12.42
C SER A 133 -12.63 18.57 -11.11
N TYR A 134 -13.44 17.65 -10.61
CA TYR A 134 -14.21 17.82 -9.38
C TYR A 134 -13.53 17.18 -8.14
N ALA A 135 -12.46 16.42 -8.33
CA ALA A 135 -11.76 15.74 -7.25
C ALA A 135 -10.79 16.68 -6.53
N LYS A 136 -11.17 17.14 -5.31
CA LYS A 136 -10.42 18.13 -4.52
C LYS A 136 -9.57 17.52 -3.40
N SER A 137 -9.72 16.24 -3.10
CA SER A 137 -9.01 15.54 -2.04
C SER A 137 -8.48 14.19 -2.53
N LEU A 138 -7.53 13.61 -1.81
CA LEU A 138 -7.03 12.27 -2.13
C LEU A 138 -8.18 11.24 -2.19
N VAL A 139 -9.08 11.27 -1.22
CA VAL A 139 -10.25 10.37 -1.18
C VAL A 139 -11.14 10.57 -2.41
N SER A 140 -11.41 11.82 -2.83
CA SER A 140 -12.21 12.05 -4.03
C SER A 140 -11.52 11.57 -5.30
N VAL A 141 -10.20 11.71 -5.40
CA VAL A 141 -9.42 11.15 -6.52
C VAL A 141 -9.51 9.62 -6.55
N MET A 142 -9.36 8.96 -5.39
CA MET A 142 -9.47 7.50 -5.29
C MET A 142 -10.88 7.00 -5.63
N ARG A 143 -11.93 7.72 -5.21
CA ARG A 143 -13.33 7.41 -5.59
C ARG A 143 -13.56 7.48 -7.09
N GLU A 144 -13.02 8.48 -7.78
CA GLU A 144 -13.11 8.58 -9.24
C GLU A 144 -12.38 7.40 -9.92
N VAL A 145 -11.20 7.02 -9.43
CA VAL A 145 -10.50 5.84 -9.95
C VAL A 145 -11.33 4.59 -9.76
N PHE A 146 -11.84 4.34 -8.55
CA PHE A 146 -12.67 3.17 -8.26
C PHE A 146 -13.93 3.15 -9.13
N ALA A 147 -14.63 4.27 -9.24
CA ALA A 147 -15.87 4.37 -10.04
C ALA A 147 -15.63 4.05 -11.52
N GLN A 148 -14.46 4.39 -12.07
CA GLN A 148 -14.13 4.17 -13.48
C GLN A 148 -13.51 2.79 -13.75
N THR A 149 -12.77 2.23 -12.79
CA THR A 149 -12.03 0.97 -12.98
C THR A 149 -12.76 -0.24 -12.40
N GLY A 150 -13.61 -0.05 -11.40
CA GLY A 150 -14.20 -1.11 -10.59
C GLY A 150 -13.19 -1.86 -9.72
N ARG A 151 -11.92 -1.41 -9.67
CA ARG A 151 -10.87 -2.07 -8.88
C ARG A 151 -10.73 -1.43 -7.51
N SER A 152 -10.81 -2.26 -6.47
CA SER A 152 -10.58 -1.84 -5.09
C SER A 152 -9.10 -1.51 -4.84
N PHE A 153 -8.86 -0.70 -3.82
CA PHE A 153 -7.52 -0.32 -3.40
C PHE A 153 -7.00 -1.22 -2.28
N ILE A 154 -5.70 -1.54 -2.35
CA ILE A 154 -4.93 -2.06 -1.22
C ILE A 154 -3.89 -1.02 -0.82
N ILE A 155 -3.92 -0.57 0.44
CA ILE A 155 -2.99 0.43 0.97
C ILE A 155 -1.96 -0.28 1.86
N LEU A 156 -0.69 -0.21 1.46
CA LEU A 156 0.45 -0.76 2.19
C LEU A 156 1.24 0.39 2.80
N ILE A 157 1.24 0.49 4.12
CA ILE A 157 1.95 1.53 4.85
C ILE A 157 3.12 0.89 5.62
N ASP A 158 4.35 1.14 5.16
CA ASP A 158 5.58 0.75 5.87
C ASP A 158 6.02 1.87 6.80
N GLU A 159 6.67 1.52 7.93
CA GLU A 159 7.15 2.43 8.98
C GLU A 159 6.04 3.39 9.50
N TRP A 160 4.78 2.93 9.54
CA TRP A 160 3.63 3.74 9.96
C TRP A 160 3.78 4.32 11.39
N ASP A 161 4.57 3.68 12.22
CA ASP A 161 4.83 4.06 13.60
C ASP A 161 6.00 5.05 13.77
N CYS A 162 6.65 5.48 12.68
CA CYS A 162 7.82 6.37 12.74
C CYS A 162 7.52 7.68 13.47
N LEU A 163 6.33 8.23 13.28
CA LEU A 163 5.90 9.46 13.88
C LEU A 163 5.77 9.36 15.41
N PHE A 164 5.28 8.23 15.91
CA PHE A 164 5.17 8.01 17.35
C PHE A 164 6.55 7.87 18.01
N ARG A 165 7.55 7.40 17.28
CA ARG A 165 8.94 7.31 17.76
C ARG A 165 9.63 8.66 17.77
N GLU A 166 9.40 9.50 16.74
CA GLU A 166 10.10 10.79 16.59
C GLU A 166 9.40 11.93 17.33
N TYR A 167 8.08 11.86 17.46
CA TYR A 167 7.25 12.85 18.16
C TYR A 167 6.62 12.28 19.44
N GLU A 168 7.38 11.52 20.22
CA GLU A 168 6.92 10.81 21.42
C GLU A 168 6.18 11.73 22.40
N SER A 169 6.67 12.94 22.60
CA SER A 169 6.11 13.93 23.54
C SER A 169 5.05 14.85 22.91
N ASN A 170 4.91 14.86 21.58
CA ASN A 170 3.99 15.77 20.88
C ASN A 170 2.66 15.09 20.56
N LYS A 171 1.74 15.14 21.53
CA LYS A 171 0.41 14.50 21.39
C LYS A 171 -0.46 15.12 20.28
N GLU A 172 -0.27 16.41 19.99
CA GLU A 172 -1.01 17.10 18.93
C GLU A 172 -0.59 16.57 17.54
N ALA A 173 0.71 16.45 17.30
CA ALA A 173 1.26 15.85 16.07
C ALA A 173 0.77 14.40 15.88
N GLN A 174 0.79 13.60 16.95
CA GLN A 174 0.29 12.23 16.92
C GLN A 174 -1.21 12.18 16.59
N LYS A 175 -2.01 13.10 17.15
CA LYS A 175 -3.44 13.19 16.88
C LYS A 175 -3.72 13.56 15.43
N GLN A 176 -3.04 14.60 14.90
CA GLN A 176 -3.20 15.01 13.50
C GLN A 176 -2.89 13.86 12.54
N TYR A 177 -1.85 13.10 12.81
CA TYR A 177 -1.50 11.92 12.02
C TYR A 177 -2.57 10.82 12.09
N LEU A 178 -3.07 10.51 13.27
CA LEU A 178 -4.14 9.52 13.44
C LEU A 178 -5.43 9.96 12.74
N ASP A 179 -5.80 11.23 12.84
CA ASP A 179 -6.98 11.78 12.18
C ASP A 179 -6.84 11.72 10.66
N PHE A 180 -5.65 11.95 10.12
CA PHE A 180 -5.35 11.76 8.71
C PHE A 180 -5.55 10.29 8.27
N LEU A 181 -4.99 9.31 8.99
CA LEU A 181 -5.15 7.89 8.68
C LEU A 181 -6.61 7.43 8.77
N ARG A 182 -7.38 7.95 9.74
CA ARG A 182 -8.81 7.63 9.89
C ARG A 182 -9.61 7.96 8.63
N VAL A 183 -9.30 9.06 7.95
CA VAL A 183 -9.99 9.44 6.70
C VAL A 183 -9.83 8.34 5.65
N TRP A 184 -8.67 7.70 5.57
CA TRP A 184 -8.44 6.59 4.65
C TRP A 184 -9.20 5.33 5.05
N PHE A 185 -9.20 5.01 6.35
CA PHE A 185 -9.91 3.84 6.84
C PHE A 185 -11.42 3.94 6.62
N VAL A 186 -12.01 5.12 6.85
CA VAL A 186 -13.43 5.36 6.55
C VAL A 186 -13.72 5.21 5.06
N PHE A 187 -12.87 5.80 4.20
CA PHE A 187 -13.04 5.66 2.74
C PHE A 187 -13.02 4.19 2.28
N LEU A 188 -12.10 3.38 2.81
CA LEU A 188 -11.98 1.97 2.46
C LEU A 188 -13.17 1.10 2.93
N GLN A 189 -14.07 1.62 3.76
CA GLN A 189 -15.31 0.95 4.12
C GLN A 189 -16.39 1.07 3.03
N ASP A 190 -16.28 2.10 2.20
CA ASP A 190 -17.29 2.47 1.19
C ASP A 190 -17.02 1.86 -0.21
N ILE A 191 -15.86 1.16 -0.40
CA ILE A 191 -15.43 0.62 -1.70
C ILE A 191 -14.99 -0.84 -1.64
#